data_9eb60e66e9e4d0b019bee6489379649f
#
_entry.id   9eb60e66e9e4d0b019bee6489379649f
#
_cell.length_a   1.000
_cell.length_b   1.000
_cell.length_c   1.000
_cell.angle_alpha   90.00
_cell.angle_beta   90.00
_cell.angle_gamma   90.00
#
_symmetry.space_group_name_H-M   'P 1'
#
loop_
_entity.id
_entity.type
_entity.pdbx_description
1 polymer ?
#
loop_
_entity_poly.entity_id
_entity_poly.type
_entity_poly.pdbx_seq_one_letter_code
_entity_poly.pdbx_strand_id
1 'polypeptide(L)'
;GAVSVGNSANTRQITRVAAGTEDTDAVNVAQIKGLAKQFTADGVSYFHVNATNTAVAPVTNNKGTVSAVAGAGGKNSTAAGIAAKVQKDAEESTAIGYSTNVTKKNGTVVGNRSSVSGEGGSAFGYNSQANDVNATAIGAASRATKEGAFAGGYSAQATGIRSVAVGSGAKADSTST
;
A
#
# COMPACT_ATOMS: atom_id res chain seq x y z
N GLY A 1 -34.19 -9.64 34.19
CA GLY A 1 -35.19 -10.09 33.23
C GLY A 1 -34.95 -9.52 31.85
N ALA A 2 -35.43 -10.18 30.79
CA ALA A 2 -35.34 -9.70 29.41
C ALA A 2 -36.67 -9.13 28.96
N VAL A 3 -36.66 -8.12 28.09
CA VAL A 3 -37.85 -7.65 27.37
C VAL A 3 -37.80 -8.21 25.96
N SER A 4 -38.78 -9.05 25.59
CA SER A 4 -38.88 -9.58 24.22
C SER A 4 -40.01 -8.85 23.46
N VAL A 5 -39.65 -8.28 22.31
CA VAL A 5 -40.61 -7.57 21.43
C VAL A 5 -41.06 -8.43 20.25
N GLY A 6 -40.55 -9.64 20.11
CA GLY A 6 -40.93 -10.61 19.08
C GLY A 6 -40.70 -12.05 19.55
N ASN A 7 -40.87 -13.01 18.63
CA ASN A 7 -40.58 -14.43 18.84
C ASN A 7 -39.90 -15.02 17.60
N SER A 8 -39.58 -16.31 17.63
CA SER A 8 -38.86 -16.98 16.52
C SER A 8 -39.60 -16.96 15.18
N ALA A 9 -40.91 -16.77 15.16
CA ALA A 9 -41.73 -16.72 13.95
C ALA A 9 -42.04 -15.28 13.50
N ASN A 10 -42.03 -14.30 14.43
CA ASN A 10 -42.40 -12.92 14.14
C ASN A 10 -41.42 -11.93 14.76
N THR A 11 -40.63 -11.27 13.93
CA THR A 11 -39.79 -10.15 14.34
C THR A 11 -40.57 -8.84 14.33
N ARG A 12 -40.17 -7.87 15.16
CA ARG A 12 -40.75 -6.53 15.21
C ARG A 12 -39.68 -5.48 15.24
N GLN A 13 -39.95 -4.32 14.63
CA GLN A 13 -39.07 -3.18 14.71
C GLN A 13 -39.42 -2.29 15.91
N ILE A 14 -38.40 -1.80 16.61
CA ILE A 14 -38.54 -0.69 17.54
C ILE A 14 -38.23 0.56 16.75
N THR A 15 -39.20 1.41 16.51
CA THR A 15 -39.04 2.64 15.70
C THR A 15 -38.91 3.86 16.61
N ARG A 16 -38.30 4.95 16.07
CA ARG A 16 -38.09 6.23 16.76
C ARG A 16 -37.18 6.11 18.01
N VAL A 17 -36.23 5.19 17.98
CA VAL A 17 -35.18 5.08 19.01
C VAL A 17 -34.24 6.26 18.89
N ALA A 18 -34.09 7.04 19.96
CA ALA A 18 -33.04 8.08 20.03
C ALA A 18 -31.64 7.48 19.96
N ALA A 19 -30.64 8.30 19.64
CA ALA A 19 -29.27 7.86 19.71
C ALA A 19 -28.89 7.55 21.17
N GLY A 20 -28.31 6.38 21.42
CA GLY A 20 -27.76 5.99 22.71
C GLY A 20 -26.58 6.89 23.08
N THR A 21 -26.47 7.25 24.36
CA THR A 21 -25.40 8.07 24.93
C THR A 21 -24.57 7.34 25.97
N GLU A 22 -25.14 6.30 26.57
CA GLU A 22 -24.51 5.48 27.60
C GLU A 22 -24.23 4.05 27.06
N ASP A 23 -23.27 3.37 27.65
CA ASP A 23 -22.86 2.01 27.23
C ASP A 23 -23.96 0.97 27.28
N THR A 24 -25.03 1.23 28.05
CA THR A 24 -26.17 0.34 28.20
C THR A 24 -27.37 0.74 27.35
N ASP A 25 -27.28 1.80 26.56
CA ASP A 25 -28.38 2.29 25.73
C ASP A 25 -28.53 1.47 24.44
N ALA A 26 -29.76 1.47 23.91
CA ALA A 26 -30.02 0.89 22.60
C ALA A 26 -29.44 1.77 21.50
N VAL A 27 -28.70 1.13 20.57
CA VAL A 27 -28.12 1.81 19.40
C VAL A 27 -29.14 1.88 18.27
N ASN A 28 -29.30 3.04 17.66
CA ASN A 28 -30.13 3.19 16.47
C ASN A 28 -29.37 3.03 15.15
N VAL A 29 -30.10 2.86 14.05
CA VAL A 29 -29.52 2.64 12.70
C VAL A 29 -28.63 3.82 12.25
N ALA A 30 -28.91 5.06 12.70
CA ALA A 30 -28.11 6.20 12.32
C ALA A 30 -26.68 6.13 12.92
N GLN A 31 -26.57 5.68 14.17
CA GLN A 31 -25.28 5.45 14.82
C GLN A 31 -24.47 4.35 14.14
N ILE A 32 -25.10 3.22 13.78
CA ILE A 32 -24.46 2.14 13.04
C ILE A 32 -24.05 2.58 11.64
N LYS A 33 -24.89 3.35 10.94
CA LYS A 33 -24.51 3.94 9.64
C LYS A 33 -23.36 4.93 9.75
N GLY A 34 -23.30 5.71 10.83
CA GLY A 34 -22.17 6.60 11.12
C GLY A 34 -20.87 5.84 11.30
N LEU A 35 -20.88 4.78 12.09
CA LEU A 35 -19.74 3.89 12.29
C LEU A 35 -19.32 3.19 10.99
N ALA A 36 -20.29 2.59 10.27
CA ALA A 36 -20.04 1.96 8.97
C ALA A 36 -19.45 2.95 7.95
N LYS A 37 -19.89 4.22 7.98
CA LYS A 37 -19.36 5.28 7.13
C LYS A 37 -17.88 5.61 7.47
N GLN A 38 -17.49 5.56 8.73
CA GLN A 38 -16.09 5.70 9.13
C GLN A 38 -15.22 4.55 8.55
N PHE A 39 -15.74 3.32 8.53
CA PHE A 39 -15.03 2.19 7.94
C PHE A 39 -15.05 2.15 6.41
N THR A 40 -16.05 2.72 5.76
CA THR A 40 -16.23 2.62 4.29
C THR A 40 -15.88 3.90 3.53
N ALA A 41 -16.12 5.08 4.11
CA ALA A 41 -15.86 6.36 3.45
C ALA A 41 -14.57 7.04 3.91
N ASP A 42 -14.21 6.85 5.17
CA ASP A 42 -12.94 7.31 5.74
C ASP A 42 -12.00 6.11 5.99
N GLY A 43 -12.34 4.95 5.45
CA GLY A 43 -11.80 3.65 5.71
C GLY A 43 -10.30 3.61 5.90
N VAL A 44 -9.68 2.48 5.97
CA VAL A 44 -8.24 2.32 6.22
C VAL A 44 -7.44 3.05 5.14
N SER A 45 -7.41 4.38 5.23
CA SER A 45 -6.91 5.29 4.19
C SER A 45 -5.44 5.07 3.83
N TYR A 46 -4.73 4.36 4.70
CA TYR A 46 -3.29 4.12 4.58
C TYR A 46 -2.93 2.68 4.20
N PHE A 47 -3.93 1.81 4.08
CA PHE A 47 -3.73 0.41 3.69
C PHE A 47 -4.78 0.00 2.67
N HIS A 48 -4.36 -0.34 1.45
CA HIS A 48 -5.23 -0.77 0.38
C HIS A 48 -4.74 -2.05 -0.26
N VAL A 49 -5.67 -2.97 -0.52
CA VAL A 49 -5.44 -4.20 -1.28
C VAL A 49 -6.42 -4.21 -2.45
N ASN A 50 -5.92 -4.35 -3.66
CA ASN A 50 -6.75 -4.63 -4.81
C ASN A 50 -6.79 -6.15 -5.05
N ALA A 51 -7.78 -6.81 -4.45
CA ALA A 51 -8.02 -8.24 -4.59
C ALA A 51 -8.87 -8.60 -5.81
N THR A 52 -9.24 -7.61 -6.63
CA THR A 52 -10.02 -7.86 -7.84
C THR A 52 -9.13 -8.28 -9.00
N ASN A 53 -9.65 -9.13 -9.86
CA ASN A 53 -8.98 -9.52 -11.10
C ASN A 53 -9.11 -8.44 -12.21
N THR A 54 -9.31 -7.19 -11.80
CA THR A 54 -9.46 -6.03 -12.68
C THR A 54 -8.58 -4.89 -12.17
N ALA A 55 -7.73 -4.34 -13.03
CA ALA A 55 -6.96 -3.16 -12.70
C ALA A 55 -7.90 -1.95 -12.56
N VAL A 56 -7.74 -1.20 -11.48
CA VAL A 56 -8.50 0.03 -11.20
C VAL A 56 -7.54 1.21 -11.05
N ALA A 57 -8.03 2.42 -11.33
CA ALA A 57 -7.26 3.60 -10.99
C ALA A 57 -7.02 3.63 -9.47
N PRO A 58 -5.83 4.05 -9.00
CA PRO A 58 -5.56 4.17 -7.56
C PRO A 58 -6.64 5.04 -6.91
N VAL A 59 -7.39 4.46 -5.97
CA VAL A 59 -8.49 5.18 -5.32
C VAL A 59 -7.92 6.25 -4.40
N THR A 60 -8.37 7.48 -4.62
CA THR A 60 -7.90 8.65 -3.89
C THR A 60 -8.81 8.97 -2.70
N ASN A 61 -8.87 8.11 -1.70
CA ASN A 61 -9.69 8.34 -0.51
C ASN A 61 -8.86 8.26 0.78
N ASN A 62 -7.92 9.19 0.89
CA ASN A 62 -7.28 9.47 2.16
C ASN A 62 -7.81 10.81 2.68
N LYS A 63 -8.86 10.78 3.51
CA LYS A 63 -9.37 11.98 4.18
C LYS A 63 -8.59 12.28 5.46
N GLY A 64 -7.30 12.49 5.33
CA GLY A 64 -6.52 13.21 6.33
C GLY A 64 -6.10 14.55 5.74
N THR A 65 -5.70 15.49 6.57
CA THR A 65 -5.16 16.81 6.16
C THR A 65 -3.85 16.72 5.36
N VAL A 66 -3.48 15.54 4.88
CA VAL A 66 -2.29 15.27 4.08
C VAL A 66 -2.75 14.88 2.68
N SER A 67 -2.40 15.67 1.71
CA SER A 67 -2.84 15.61 0.31
C SER A 67 -2.35 14.40 -0.50
N ALA A 68 -2.06 13.27 0.14
CA ALA A 68 -1.47 12.14 -0.56
C ALA A 68 -1.97 10.79 -0.05
N VAL A 69 -2.55 10.06 -0.92
CA VAL A 69 -3.28 8.82 -0.73
C VAL A 69 -2.42 7.59 -0.97
N ALA A 70 -2.61 6.53 -0.20
CA ALA A 70 -2.19 5.21 -0.61
C ALA A 70 -3.11 4.70 -1.71
N GLY A 71 -2.58 4.09 -2.76
CA GLY A 71 -3.39 3.56 -3.85
C GLY A 71 -2.86 2.25 -4.42
N ALA A 72 -3.60 1.17 -4.23
CA ALA A 72 -3.33 -0.12 -4.86
C ALA A 72 -4.09 -0.21 -6.19
N GLY A 73 -3.50 0.30 -7.28
CA GLY A 73 -4.13 0.36 -8.60
C GLY A 73 -3.98 -0.92 -9.42
N GLY A 74 -2.87 -1.65 -9.27
CA GLY A 74 -2.64 -2.92 -9.96
C GLY A 74 -3.52 -4.05 -9.41
N LYS A 75 -3.81 -5.06 -10.23
CA LYS A 75 -4.49 -6.27 -9.77
C LYS A 75 -3.65 -6.95 -8.69
N ASN A 76 -4.29 -7.55 -7.69
CA ASN A 76 -3.63 -8.31 -6.62
C ASN A 76 -2.50 -7.52 -5.92
N SER A 77 -2.63 -6.20 -5.82
CA SER A 77 -1.60 -5.33 -5.27
C SER A 77 -1.92 -4.81 -3.87
N THR A 78 -0.89 -4.41 -3.14
CA THR A 78 -0.99 -3.85 -1.79
C THR A 78 -0.28 -2.50 -1.73
N ALA A 79 -0.94 -1.49 -1.17
CA ALA A 79 -0.32 -0.21 -0.87
C ALA A 79 -0.61 0.18 0.59
N ALA A 80 0.44 0.44 1.37
CA ALA A 80 0.33 0.80 2.78
C ALA A 80 1.23 1.99 3.12
N GLY A 81 0.64 3.03 3.65
CA GLY A 81 1.35 4.26 4.05
C GLY A 81 0.87 5.50 3.30
N ILE A 82 1.24 6.67 3.81
CA ILE A 82 0.87 7.96 3.19
C ILE A 82 1.56 8.07 1.83
N ALA A 83 0.79 8.32 0.78
CA ALA A 83 1.26 8.42 -0.61
C ALA A 83 1.95 7.16 -1.15
N ALA A 84 1.77 6.00 -0.52
CA ALA A 84 2.20 4.72 -1.10
C ALA A 84 1.38 4.43 -2.35
N LYS A 85 2.02 4.13 -3.48
CA LYS A 85 1.32 3.93 -4.75
C LYS A 85 1.79 2.67 -5.47
N VAL A 86 0.84 1.84 -5.86
CA VAL A 86 1.01 0.82 -6.88
C VAL A 86 0.20 1.30 -8.10
N GLN A 87 0.87 1.56 -9.20
CA GLN A 87 0.23 2.08 -10.41
C GLN A 87 -0.68 1.03 -11.06
N LYS A 88 -1.57 1.47 -11.95
CA LYS A 88 -2.56 0.62 -12.61
C LYS A 88 -1.93 -0.61 -13.31
N ASP A 89 -0.77 -0.44 -13.93
CA ASP A 89 -0.08 -1.49 -14.69
C ASP A 89 0.90 -2.31 -13.83
N ALA A 90 0.95 -2.04 -12.52
CA ALA A 90 1.81 -2.73 -11.56
C ALA A 90 1.04 -3.84 -10.85
N GLU A 91 0.64 -4.87 -11.59
CA GLU A 91 -0.04 -6.04 -11.05
C GLU A 91 0.87 -6.81 -10.08
N GLU A 92 0.27 -7.50 -9.08
CA GLU A 92 0.97 -8.39 -8.14
C GLU A 92 2.12 -7.69 -7.39
N SER A 93 1.93 -6.41 -7.09
CA SER A 93 2.97 -5.55 -6.54
C SER A 93 2.65 -5.04 -5.13
N THR A 94 3.69 -4.71 -4.38
CA THR A 94 3.60 -4.24 -3.01
C THR A 94 4.34 -2.92 -2.83
N ALA A 95 3.67 -1.92 -2.25
CA ALA A 95 4.24 -0.62 -1.89
C ALA A 95 3.97 -0.31 -0.41
N ILE A 96 5.01 -0.26 0.42
CA ILE A 96 4.89 0.01 1.86
C ILE A 96 5.79 1.17 2.27
N GLY A 97 5.21 2.20 2.87
CA GLY A 97 5.93 3.35 3.41
C GLY A 97 5.45 4.69 2.86
N TYR A 98 6.07 5.78 3.28
CA TYR A 98 5.72 7.11 2.83
C TYR A 98 6.23 7.37 1.41
N SER A 99 5.35 7.80 0.51
CA SER A 99 5.69 8.20 -0.86
C SER A 99 6.45 7.12 -1.67
N THR A 100 6.12 5.86 -1.42
CA THR A 100 6.63 4.74 -2.22
C THR A 100 5.89 4.65 -3.56
N ASN A 101 6.56 4.16 -4.61
CA ASN A 101 5.95 4.04 -5.93
C ASN A 101 6.39 2.78 -6.68
N VAL A 102 5.43 1.98 -7.14
CA VAL A 102 5.66 0.84 -8.04
C VAL A 102 4.92 1.10 -9.35
N THR A 103 5.62 1.00 -10.47
CA THR A 103 5.06 1.32 -11.80
C THR A 103 4.94 0.12 -12.74
N LYS A 104 5.56 -1.02 -12.41
CA LYS A 104 5.54 -2.25 -13.19
C LYS A 104 5.20 -3.45 -12.33
N LYS A 105 4.69 -4.51 -12.97
CA LYS A 105 4.24 -5.75 -12.30
C LYS A 105 5.35 -6.45 -11.51
N ASN A 106 4.92 -7.23 -10.52
CA ASN A 106 5.81 -8.01 -9.65
C ASN A 106 6.83 -7.16 -8.88
N GLY A 107 6.56 -5.86 -8.70
CA GLY A 107 7.44 -4.96 -7.99
C GLY A 107 7.20 -4.95 -6.49
N THR A 108 8.27 -4.91 -5.70
CA THR A 108 8.20 -4.77 -4.24
C THR A 108 8.99 -3.56 -3.77
N VAL A 109 8.32 -2.63 -3.09
CA VAL A 109 8.98 -1.47 -2.48
C VAL A 109 8.62 -1.34 -1.01
N VAL A 110 9.62 -1.21 -0.16
CA VAL A 110 9.46 -0.96 1.28
C VAL A 110 10.44 0.12 1.72
N GLY A 111 9.90 1.23 2.22
CA GLY A 111 10.74 2.34 2.72
C GLY A 111 10.10 3.70 2.48
N ASN A 112 10.82 4.75 2.84
CA ASN A 112 10.38 6.12 2.60
C ASN A 112 10.97 6.63 1.28
N ARG A 113 10.13 7.17 0.39
CA ARG A 113 10.51 7.73 -0.93
C ARG A 113 11.21 6.73 -1.87
N SER A 114 11.01 5.45 -1.67
CA SER A 114 11.61 4.41 -2.50
C SER A 114 10.76 4.14 -3.74
N SER A 115 11.37 3.62 -4.79
CA SER A 115 10.66 3.34 -6.02
C SER A 115 11.15 2.09 -6.76
N VAL A 116 10.19 1.44 -7.42
CA VAL A 116 10.44 0.36 -8.36
C VAL A 116 9.78 0.74 -9.69
N SER A 117 10.59 0.85 -10.73
CA SER A 117 10.13 1.12 -12.10
C SER A 117 10.44 0.00 -13.10
N GLY A 118 11.18 -1.03 -12.67
CA GLY A 118 11.40 -2.25 -13.43
C GLY A 118 10.43 -3.36 -13.04
N GLU A 119 10.07 -4.21 -14.00
CA GLU A 119 9.31 -5.44 -13.74
C GLU A 119 10.13 -6.39 -12.87
N GLY A 120 9.49 -7.00 -11.85
CA GLY A 120 10.18 -7.89 -10.91
C GLY A 120 11.21 -7.18 -10.02
N GLY A 121 11.24 -5.86 -10.01
CA GLY A 121 12.19 -5.08 -9.22
C GLY A 121 11.89 -5.10 -7.72
N SER A 122 12.93 -4.93 -6.89
CA SER A 122 12.82 -4.89 -5.43
C SER A 122 13.63 -3.73 -4.85
N ALA A 123 13.00 -2.88 -4.03
CA ALA A 123 13.66 -1.74 -3.39
C ALA A 123 13.32 -1.68 -1.89
N PHE A 124 14.34 -1.76 -1.04
CA PHE A 124 14.23 -1.75 0.41
C PHE A 124 15.13 -0.68 1.03
N GLY A 125 14.53 0.29 1.71
CA GLY A 125 15.25 1.35 2.43
C GLY A 125 14.79 2.76 2.06
N TYR A 126 15.32 3.77 2.72
CA TYR A 126 15.05 5.18 2.41
C TYR A 126 15.60 5.56 1.04
N ASN A 127 14.76 6.09 0.16
CA ASN A 127 15.15 6.56 -1.19
C ASN A 127 15.89 5.50 -2.03
N SER A 128 15.60 4.21 -1.80
CA SER A 128 16.13 3.11 -2.61
C SER A 128 15.42 3.04 -3.96
N GLN A 129 16.14 2.68 -5.03
CA GLN A 129 15.61 2.70 -6.39
C GLN A 129 16.02 1.46 -7.19
N ALA A 130 15.02 0.69 -7.65
CA ALA A 130 15.21 -0.42 -8.59
C ALA A 130 14.51 -0.05 -9.92
N ASN A 131 15.31 0.36 -10.91
CA ASN A 131 14.78 1.07 -12.06
C ASN A 131 14.60 0.22 -13.32
N ASP A 132 15.12 -1.00 -13.34
CA ASP A 132 15.03 -1.87 -14.51
C ASP A 132 14.60 -3.30 -14.13
N VAL A 133 14.36 -4.14 -15.12
CA VAL A 133 13.86 -5.51 -14.95
C VAL A 133 14.73 -6.30 -13.98
N ASN A 134 14.09 -6.94 -12.99
CA ASN A 134 14.74 -7.76 -11.96
C ASN A 134 15.85 -7.04 -11.18
N ALA A 135 15.86 -5.71 -11.19
CA ALA A 135 16.82 -4.93 -10.40
C ALA A 135 16.49 -5.00 -8.91
N THR A 136 17.53 -5.05 -8.07
CA THR A 136 17.37 -5.10 -6.61
C THR A 136 18.22 -4.03 -5.93
N ALA A 137 17.58 -3.17 -5.13
CA ALA A 137 18.25 -2.10 -4.37
C ALA A 137 17.92 -2.24 -2.87
N ILE A 138 18.91 -2.54 -2.04
CA ILE A 138 18.76 -2.73 -0.60
C ILE A 138 19.69 -1.79 0.16
N GLY A 139 19.12 -0.91 0.96
CA GLY A 139 19.86 0.09 1.73
C GLY A 139 19.40 1.52 1.43
N ALA A 140 19.69 2.45 2.33
CA ALA A 140 19.34 3.84 2.12
C ALA A 140 20.11 4.41 0.93
N ALA A 141 19.42 5.11 0.03
CA ALA A 141 19.93 5.72 -1.19
C ALA A 141 20.61 4.73 -2.18
N SER A 142 20.37 3.41 -2.01
CA SER A 142 20.87 2.40 -2.95
C SER A 142 20.18 2.51 -4.31
N ARG A 143 20.92 2.20 -5.39
CA ARG A 143 20.41 2.31 -6.77
C ARG A 143 20.84 1.12 -7.63
N ALA A 144 19.88 0.39 -8.14
CA ALA A 144 20.06 -0.61 -9.17
C ALA A 144 19.33 -0.14 -10.44
N THR A 145 20.08 0.27 -11.47
CA THR A 145 19.52 1.03 -12.59
C THR A 145 19.45 0.27 -13.91
N LYS A 146 19.96 -0.95 -13.94
CA LYS A 146 19.96 -1.81 -15.12
C LYS A 146 19.41 -3.20 -14.82
N GLU A 147 19.05 -3.92 -15.90
CA GLU A 147 18.53 -5.28 -15.84
C GLU A 147 19.40 -6.19 -14.95
N GLY A 148 18.75 -6.85 -14.00
CA GLY A 148 19.42 -7.79 -13.09
C GLY A 148 20.48 -7.18 -12.17
N ALA A 149 20.57 -5.86 -12.09
CA ALA A 149 21.55 -5.21 -11.22
C ALA A 149 21.18 -5.37 -9.74
N PHE A 150 22.19 -5.55 -8.88
CA PHE A 150 22.05 -5.65 -7.44
C PHE A 150 22.90 -4.58 -6.72
N ALA A 151 22.24 -3.70 -5.99
CA ALA A 151 22.88 -2.68 -5.15
C ALA A 151 22.54 -2.92 -3.68
N GLY A 152 23.49 -3.36 -2.86
CA GLY A 152 23.34 -3.66 -1.44
C GLY A 152 24.24 -2.80 -0.56
N GLY A 153 23.65 -1.93 0.24
CA GLY A 153 24.38 -1.05 1.15
C GLY A 153 23.97 0.42 1.04
N TYR A 154 24.38 1.23 2.01
CA TYR A 154 24.14 2.67 1.98
C TYR A 154 24.77 3.30 0.73
N SER A 155 23.99 4.01 -0.07
CA SER A 155 24.43 4.67 -1.32
C SER A 155 25.15 3.75 -2.33
N ALA A 156 24.95 2.44 -2.26
CA ALA A 156 25.46 1.50 -3.24
C ALA A 156 24.83 1.75 -4.62
N GLN A 157 25.63 1.65 -5.69
CA GLN A 157 25.19 1.92 -7.06
C GLN A 157 25.61 0.79 -8.01
N ALA A 158 24.64 0.06 -8.54
CA ALA A 158 24.82 -0.93 -9.59
C ALA A 158 24.21 -0.39 -10.88
N THR A 159 25.04 0.12 -11.78
CA THR A 159 24.65 0.82 -13.00
C THR A 159 24.96 0.05 -14.28
N GLY A 160 25.62 -1.08 -14.19
CA GLY A 160 25.82 -2.03 -15.28
C GLY A 160 24.73 -3.11 -15.31
N ILE A 161 24.49 -3.72 -16.47
CA ILE A 161 23.62 -4.88 -16.62
C ILE A 161 24.20 -6.03 -15.78
N ARG A 162 23.34 -6.63 -14.90
CA ARG A 162 23.72 -7.75 -14.01
C ARG A 162 24.89 -7.44 -13.09
N SER A 163 25.20 -6.16 -12.90
CA SER A 163 26.29 -5.75 -12.01
C SER A 163 25.89 -5.91 -10.54
N VAL A 164 26.86 -6.15 -9.68
CA VAL A 164 26.69 -6.32 -8.23
C VAL A 164 27.57 -5.32 -7.49
N ALA A 165 26.93 -4.42 -6.73
CA ALA A 165 27.60 -3.45 -5.87
C ALA A 165 27.18 -3.72 -4.41
N VAL A 166 28.10 -4.22 -3.58
CA VAL A 166 27.85 -4.54 -2.17
C VAL A 166 28.80 -3.78 -1.27
N GLY A 167 28.24 -3.06 -0.32
CA GLY A 167 28.97 -2.24 0.63
C GLY A 167 28.54 -0.77 0.60
N SER A 168 28.89 -0.02 1.63
CA SER A 168 28.60 1.41 1.70
C SER A 168 29.35 2.16 0.59
N GLY A 169 28.62 2.88 -0.26
CA GLY A 169 29.17 3.63 -1.39
C GLY A 169 29.77 2.77 -2.50
N ALA A 170 29.57 1.45 -2.47
CA ALA A 170 30.07 0.56 -3.53
C ALA A 170 29.49 0.95 -4.90
N LYS A 171 30.31 0.83 -5.96
CA LYS A 171 29.90 1.11 -7.34
C LYS A 171 30.26 -0.04 -8.26
N ALA A 172 29.32 -0.40 -9.13
CA ALA A 172 29.52 -1.38 -10.20
C ALA A 172 28.86 -0.84 -11.47
N ASP A 173 29.69 -0.41 -12.44
CA ASP A 173 29.26 0.28 -13.66
C ASP A 173 29.43 -0.54 -14.94
N SER A 174 29.96 -1.75 -14.82
CA SER A 174 30.17 -2.67 -15.94
C SER A 174 29.38 -3.97 -15.76
N THR A 175 29.27 -4.77 -16.83
CA THR A 175 28.70 -6.11 -16.83
C THR A 175 29.59 -7.16 -16.19
N SER A 176 30.78 -6.79 -15.76
CA SER A 176 31.72 -7.66 -15.07
C SER A 176 31.64 -7.46 -13.56
N THR A 177 31.48 -8.53 -12.86
CA THR A 177 31.55 -8.63 -11.40
C THR A 177 33.00 -8.76 -10.93
#